data_b278c678149aba1388ce0740e17a7615
#
_entry.id   b278c678149aba1388ce0740e17a7615
#
_cell.length_a   1.000
_cell.length_b   1.000
_cell.length_c   1.000
_cell.angle_alpha   90.00
_cell.angle_beta   90.00
_cell.angle_gamma   90.00
#
_symmetry.space_group_name_H-M   'P 1'
#
loop_
_entity.id
_entity.type
_entity.pdbx_description
1 polymer ?
#
loop_
_entity_poly.entity_id
_entity_poly.type
_entity_poly.pdbx_seq_one_letter_code
_entity_poly.pdbx_strand_id
1 'polypeptide(L)'
;MLESPGTFGADVVVGTTQRFGIPMGYGGPHAAFFATRDKYKRNIPGRIIGKTKDLNENPALRMALQTREQHIKRDRATSNICTAQVLLAVMAGMYVVYHGPKGLYNISYSIHKKAIDLNLKLSELGFKQINKHFFDTLQIQTNILEIKKQAELKKVNFYYPDQNTICISLNEASTVK
;
A
#
# COMPACT_ATOMS: atom_id res chain seq x y z
N MET A 1 -1.58 -8.10 -3.25
CA MET A 1 -2.38 -8.18 -4.48
C MET A 1 -2.07 -9.44 -5.31
N LEU A 2 -0.84 -9.94 -5.36
CA LEU A 2 -0.55 -11.27 -5.94
C LEU A 2 -0.99 -12.37 -5.01
N GLU A 3 -0.64 -12.27 -3.75
CA GLU A 3 -1.03 -13.24 -2.72
C GLU A 3 -1.50 -12.52 -1.46
N SER A 4 -2.40 -13.16 -0.73
CA SER A 4 -2.93 -12.59 0.52
C SER A 4 -1.93 -12.82 1.67
N PRO A 5 -1.55 -11.79 2.44
CA PRO A 5 -0.68 -12.00 3.61
C PRO A 5 -1.25 -12.97 4.65
N GLY A 6 -2.56 -13.14 4.69
CA GLY A 6 -3.20 -14.14 5.54
C GLY A 6 -2.81 -15.59 5.20
N THR A 7 -2.48 -15.88 3.93
CA THR A 7 -2.01 -17.22 3.51
C THR A 7 -0.62 -17.54 4.03
N PHE A 8 0.20 -16.51 4.27
CA PHE A 8 1.52 -16.64 4.91
C PHE A 8 1.46 -16.69 6.45
N GLY A 9 0.27 -16.72 7.03
CA GLY A 9 0.11 -16.79 8.46
C GLY A 9 0.09 -15.43 9.19
N ALA A 10 0.08 -14.30 8.48
CA ALA A 10 0.01 -12.98 9.11
C ALA A 10 -1.26 -12.84 9.96
N ASP A 11 -1.11 -12.37 11.19
CA ASP A 11 -2.22 -12.08 12.10
C ASP A 11 -2.75 -10.65 11.91
N VAL A 12 -1.86 -9.72 11.58
CA VAL A 12 -2.17 -8.31 11.34
C VAL A 12 -1.42 -7.82 10.10
N VAL A 13 -2.09 -7.07 9.25
CA VAL A 13 -1.51 -6.44 8.06
C VAL A 13 -1.91 -4.98 8.03
N VAL A 14 -0.93 -4.12 7.87
CA VAL A 14 -1.12 -2.68 7.70
C VAL A 14 -0.43 -2.21 6.42
N GLY A 15 -0.97 -1.21 5.78
CA GLY A 15 -0.36 -0.67 4.57
C GLY A 15 -1.04 0.59 4.06
N THR A 16 -0.41 1.22 3.09
CA THR A 16 -0.98 2.37 2.39
C THR A 16 -1.87 1.93 1.24
N THR A 17 -2.87 2.73 0.92
CA THR A 17 -3.78 2.50 -0.22
C THR A 17 -3.26 3.09 -1.55
N GLN A 18 -2.03 3.54 -1.61
CA GLN A 18 -1.45 4.10 -2.85
C GLN A 18 -1.54 3.13 -4.03
N ARG A 19 -1.40 1.82 -3.79
CA ARG A 19 -1.59 0.79 -4.83
C ARG A 19 -3.06 0.55 -5.23
N PHE A 20 -3.99 1.26 -4.61
CA PHE A 20 -5.40 1.27 -4.95
C PHE A 20 -5.83 2.61 -5.54
N GLY A 21 -4.98 3.20 -6.40
CA GLY A 21 -5.28 4.42 -7.13
C GLY A 21 -5.17 5.72 -6.34
N ILE A 22 -4.58 5.71 -5.15
CA ILE A 22 -4.39 6.92 -4.35
C ILE A 22 -3.06 7.58 -4.70
N PRO A 23 -3.07 8.86 -5.15
CA PRO A 23 -1.84 9.56 -5.50
C PRO A 23 -0.98 9.88 -4.28
N MET A 24 0.31 10.11 -4.49
CA MET A 24 1.23 10.53 -3.42
C MET A 24 0.91 11.91 -2.86
N GLY A 25 0.29 12.81 -3.65
CA GLY A 25 -0.23 14.09 -3.21
C GLY A 25 0.79 15.03 -2.54
N TYR A 26 2.05 14.98 -2.95
CA TYR A 26 3.15 15.77 -2.34
C TYR A 26 3.29 15.56 -0.81
N GLY A 27 3.05 14.35 -0.34
CA GLY A 27 3.17 13.99 1.08
C GLY A 27 1.91 14.27 1.91
N GLY A 28 0.83 14.73 1.31
CA GLY A 28 -0.47 14.90 1.98
C GLY A 28 -1.53 14.02 1.41
N PRO A 29 -2.79 14.12 1.90
CA PRO A 29 -3.22 13.19 2.93
C PRO A 29 -3.12 11.74 2.46
N HIS A 30 -2.91 10.81 3.39
CA HIS A 30 -2.82 9.38 3.12
C HIS A 30 -4.08 8.65 3.57
N ALA A 31 -4.46 7.59 2.82
CA ALA A 31 -5.31 6.55 3.34
C ALA A 31 -4.51 5.27 3.51
N ALA A 32 -4.85 4.52 4.54
CA ALA A 32 -4.21 3.26 4.88
C ALA A 32 -5.28 2.17 5.07
N PHE A 33 -4.86 0.94 5.07
CA PHE A 33 -5.70 -0.18 5.45
C PHE A 33 -5.12 -0.91 6.66
N PHE A 34 -6.02 -1.49 7.44
CA PHE A 34 -5.71 -2.38 8.54
C PHE A 34 -6.55 -3.65 8.37
N ALA A 35 -5.91 -4.79 8.33
CA ALA A 35 -6.58 -6.08 8.24
C ALA A 35 -6.07 -7.01 9.34
N THR A 36 -6.98 -7.80 9.91
CA THR A 36 -6.63 -8.76 10.97
C THR A 36 -7.54 -9.98 10.93
N ARG A 37 -7.14 -11.03 11.62
CA ARG A 37 -7.98 -12.22 11.80
C ARG A 37 -9.17 -11.92 12.71
N ASP A 38 -10.28 -12.62 12.50
CA ASP A 38 -11.53 -12.42 13.24
C ASP A 38 -11.34 -12.47 14.77
N LYS A 39 -10.45 -13.33 15.25
CA LYS A 39 -10.14 -13.44 16.69
C LYS A 39 -9.67 -12.13 17.34
N TYR A 40 -9.10 -11.21 16.55
CA TYR A 40 -8.58 -9.92 17.02
C TYR A 40 -9.51 -8.73 16.78
N LYS A 41 -10.68 -8.92 16.19
CA LYS A 41 -11.60 -7.82 15.85
C LYS A 41 -11.96 -6.89 17.01
N ARG A 42 -11.93 -7.40 18.24
CA ARG A 42 -12.18 -6.58 19.45
C ARG A 42 -10.95 -5.79 19.93
N ASN A 43 -9.79 -6.05 19.34
CA ASN A 43 -8.52 -5.41 19.73
C ASN A 43 -8.12 -4.30 18.77
N ILE A 44 -8.75 -4.22 17.59
CA ILE A 44 -8.42 -3.21 16.58
C ILE A 44 -8.84 -1.81 17.04
N PRO A 45 -8.12 -0.76 16.62
CA PRO A 45 -8.54 0.62 16.82
C PRO A 45 -9.73 0.97 15.92
N GLY A 46 -10.48 2.00 16.30
CA GLY A 46 -11.55 2.56 15.49
C GLY A 46 -12.88 1.83 15.62
N ARG A 47 -13.71 2.06 14.61
CA ARG A 47 -15.10 1.61 14.56
C ARG A 47 -15.29 0.58 13.48
N ILE A 48 -16.07 -0.45 13.76
CA ILE A 48 -16.50 -1.42 12.75
C ILE A 48 -17.97 -1.21 12.47
N ILE A 49 -18.30 -1.03 11.21
CA ILE A 49 -19.67 -0.95 10.72
C ILE A 49 -20.08 -2.33 10.22
N GLY A 50 -21.21 -2.80 10.73
CA GLY A 50 -21.80 -4.09 10.36
C GLY A 50 -23.00 -3.93 9.46
N LYS A 51 -23.23 -4.89 8.59
CA LYS A 51 -24.47 -5.00 7.81
C LYS A 51 -25.58 -5.58 8.68
N THR A 52 -26.77 -4.98 8.60
CA THR A 52 -27.98 -5.41 9.31
C THR A 52 -29.19 -5.18 8.40
N LYS A 53 -30.38 -5.32 8.95
CA LYS A 53 -31.65 -4.95 8.30
C LYS A 53 -32.37 -3.89 9.12
N ASP A 54 -33.10 -3.03 8.46
CA ASP A 54 -34.01 -2.07 9.09
C ASP A 54 -35.36 -2.74 9.50
N LEU A 55 -36.28 -1.94 10.01
CA LEU A 55 -37.58 -2.41 10.45
C LEU A 55 -38.41 -3.01 9.31
N ASN A 56 -38.16 -2.63 8.08
CA ASN A 56 -38.83 -3.08 6.86
C ASN A 56 -38.03 -4.17 6.12
N GLU A 57 -37.09 -4.81 6.79
CA GLU A 57 -36.23 -5.87 6.24
C GLU A 57 -35.24 -5.40 5.12
N ASN A 58 -35.11 -4.10 4.87
CA ASN A 58 -34.16 -3.58 3.91
C ASN A 58 -32.73 -3.63 4.46
N PRO A 59 -31.72 -3.82 3.59
CA PRO A 59 -30.32 -3.75 4.00
C PRO A 59 -29.98 -2.41 4.65
N ALA A 60 -29.41 -2.45 5.84
CA ALA A 60 -29.00 -1.28 6.60
C ALA A 60 -27.59 -1.46 7.16
N LEU A 61 -26.95 -0.35 7.52
CA LEU A 61 -25.64 -0.34 8.18
C LEU A 61 -25.80 0.16 9.62
N ARG A 62 -25.06 -0.45 10.53
CA ARG A 62 -25.00 0.01 11.91
C ARG A 62 -23.58 -0.09 12.46
N MET A 63 -23.29 0.68 13.49
CA MET A 63 -22.08 0.50 14.27
C MET A 63 -22.15 -0.83 15.04
N ALA A 64 -21.19 -1.73 14.75
CA ALA A 64 -21.14 -3.05 15.37
C ALA A 64 -20.14 -3.10 16.53
N LEU A 65 -18.97 -2.48 16.39
CA LEU A 65 -17.95 -2.43 17.43
C LEU A 65 -17.35 -1.02 17.54
N GLN A 66 -17.25 -0.53 18.79
CA GLN A 66 -16.67 0.78 19.13
C GLN A 66 -16.13 0.70 20.56
N THR A 67 -15.09 -0.07 20.78
CA THR A 67 -14.81 -0.49 22.15
C THR A 67 -13.69 0.27 22.85
N ARG A 68 -12.84 1.03 22.16
CA ARG A 68 -11.59 1.53 22.72
C ARG A 68 -11.34 3.02 22.55
N GLU A 69 -12.34 3.77 22.13
CA GLU A 69 -12.22 5.21 21.93
C GLU A 69 -12.35 5.99 23.23
N GLN A 70 -11.76 7.18 23.27
CA GLN A 70 -11.70 8.03 24.47
C GLN A 70 -13.08 8.38 25.06
N HIS A 71 -14.07 8.63 24.22
CA HIS A 71 -15.41 8.98 24.71
C HIS A 71 -16.14 7.80 25.39
N ILE A 72 -15.63 6.57 25.26
CA ILE A 72 -16.14 5.39 25.94
C ILE A 72 -15.25 5.00 27.10
N LYS A 73 -13.94 4.82 26.85
CA LYS A 73 -12.99 4.30 27.82
C LYS A 73 -12.25 5.38 28.61
N ARG A 74 -12.39 6.65 28.24
CA ARG A 74 -11.75 7.80 28.89
C ARG A 74 -10.23 7.58 29.02
N ASP A 75 -9.70 7.61 30.24
CA ASP A 75 -8.29 7.40 30.58
C ASP A 75 -7.76 5.98 30.23
N ARG A 76 -8.65 5.03 30.08
CA ARG A 76 -8.32 3.65 29.69
C ARG A 76 -8.35 3.40 28.19
N ALA A 77 -8.54 4.44 27.38
CA ALA A 77 -8.52 4.30 25.94
C ALA A 77 -7.12 3.92 25.44
N THR A 78 -7.05 2.89 24.59
CA THR A 78 -5.80 2.40 24.02
C THR A 78 -5.54 2.91 22.61
N SER A 79 -6.52 3.55 22.01
CA SER A 79 -6.43 4.16 20.68
C SER A 79 -7.25 5.44 20.63
N ASN A 80 -6.78 6.38 19.82
CA ASN A 80 -7.49 7.60 19.51
C ASN A 80 -7.40 7.86 18.01
N ILE A 81 -8.56 7.86 17.32
CA ILE A 81 -8.64 8.17 15.90
C ILE A 81 -9.16 9.59 15.77
N CYS A 82 -8.34 10.48 15.23
CA CYS A 82 -8.65 11.89 15.08
C CYS A 82 -9.33 12.16 13.74
N THR A 83 -8.69 11.80 12.63
CA THR A 83 -9.13 12.16 11.27
C THR A 83 -9.37 10.90 10.44
N ALA A 84 -10.51 10.85 9.76
CA ALA A 84 -10.81 9.82 8.77
C ALA A 84 -10.63 10.38 7.36
N GLN A 85 -9.81 9.73 6.55
CA GLN A 85 -9.58 10.08 5.14
C GLN A 85 -10.66 9.45 4.25
N VAL A 86 -11.90 9.89 4.42
CA VAL A 86 -13.09 9.26 3.81
C VAL A 86 -13.02 9.29 2.29
N LEU A 87 -12.68 10.42 1.68
CA LEU A 87 -12.61 10.52 0.21
C LEU A 87 -11.60 9.53 -0.37
N LEU A 88 -10.42 9.44 0.23
CA LEU A 88 -9.38 8.51 -0.24
C LEU A 88 -9.81 7.04 -0.02
N ALA A 89 -10.49 6.75 1.08
CA ALA A 89 -11.03 5.42 1.32
C ALA A 89 -12.09 5.04 0.27
N VAL A 90 -12.97 5.98 -0.11
CA VAL A 90 -13.95 5.80 -1.20
C VAL A 90 -13.24 5.57 -2.53
N MET A 91 -12.23 6.39 -2.87
CA MET A 91 -11.45 6.23 -4.10
C MET A 91 -10.79 4.84 -4.17
N ALA A 92 -10.14 4.40 -3.08
CA ALA A 92 -9.55 3.07 -3.00
C ALA A 92 -10.57 1.95 -3.16
N GLY A 93 -11.74 2.09 -2.52
CA GLY A 93 -12.85 1.15 -2.65
C GLY A 93 -13.38 1.06 -4.08
N MET A 94 -13.60 2.20 -4.73
CA MET A 94 -14.06 2.25 -6.12
C MET A 94 -13.02 1.67 -7.10
N TYR A 95 -11.73 1.92 -6.88
CA TYR A 95 -10.67 1.31 -7.65
C TYR A 95 -10.72 -0.23 -7.58
N VAL A 96 -10.88 -0.76 -6.37
CA VAL A 96 -11.01 -2.22 -6.15
C VAL A 96 -12.25 -2.79 -6.83
N VAL A 97 -13.39 -2.11 -6.73
CA VAL A 97 -14.64 -2.52 -7.39
C VAL A 97 -14.52 -2.48 -8.91
N TYR A 98 -13.91 -1.42 -9.45
CA TYR A 98 -13.74 -1.27 -10.90
C TYR A 98 -12.86 -2.36 -11.52
N HIS A 99 -11.71 -2.64 -10.90
CA HIS A 99 -10.77 -3.62 -11.43
C HIS A 99 -11.14 -5.07 -11.10
N GLY A 100 -11.81 -5.30 -9.99
CA GLY A 100 -12.11 -6.62 -9.46
C GLY A 100 -10.86 -7.44 -9.11
N PRO A 101 -11.04 -8.67 -8.60
CA PRO A 101 -9.90 -9.50 -8.17
C PRO A 101 -8.91 -9.81 -9.28
N LYS A 102 -9.42 -10.15 -10.48
CA LYS A 102 -8.59 -10.46 -11.64
C LYS A 102 -7.81 -9.25 -12.15
N GLY A 103 -8.44 -8.07 -12.18
CA GLY A 103 -7.78 -6.82 -12.57
C GLY A 103 -6.66 -6.44 -11.61
N LEU A 104 -6.90 -6.51 -10.31
CA LEU A 104 -5.89 -6.25 -9.29
C LEU A 104 -4.71 -7.22 -9.37
N TYR A 105 -4.98 -8.50 -9.61
CA TYR A 105 -3.93 -9.49 -9.82
C TYR A 105 -3.10 -9.14 -11.07
N ASN A 106 -3.73 -8.84 -12.19
CA ASN A 106 -3.05 -8.51 -13.46
C ASN A 106 -2.19 -7.25 -13.33
N ILE A 107 -2.69 -6.21 -12.64
CA ILE A 107 -1.92 -4.99 -12.35
C ILE A 107 -0.67 -5.34 -11.56
N SER A 108 -0.82 -6.10 -10.47
CA SER A 108 0.30 -6.49 -9.61
C SER A 108 1.32 -7.35 -10.35
N TYR A 109 0.85 -8.31 -11.14
CA TYR A 109 1.70 -9.17 -11.95
C TYR A 109 2.50 -8.36 -12.98
N SER A 110 1.84 -7.41 -13.66
CA SER A 110 2.49 -6.53 -14.62
C SER A 110 3.58 -5.65 -13.97
N ILE A 111 3.31 -5.09 -12.79
CA ILE A 111 4.30 -4.31 -12.05
C ILE A 111 5.51 -5.17 -11.69
N HIS A 112 5.27 -6.34 -11.12
CA HIS A 112 6.34 -7.26 -10.72
C HIS A 112 7.15 -7.74 -11.93
N LYS A 113 6.51 -8.07 -13.04
CA LYS A 113 7.19 -8.44 -14.29
C LYS A 113 8.10 -7.32 -14.78
N LYS A 114 7.63 -6.07 -14.81
CA LYS A 114 8.46 -4.91 -15.18
C LYS A 114 9.69 -4.78 -14.27
N ALA A 115 9.53 -5.04 -12.96
CA ALA A 115 10.67 -5.01 -12.04
C ALA A 115 11.69 -6.12 -12.33
N ILE A 116 11.23 -7.33 -12.64
CA ILE A 116 12.12 -8.44 -13.06
C ILE A 116 12.85 -8.07 -14.36
N ASP A 117 12.13 -7.60 -15.37
CA ASP A 117 12.71 -7.24 -16.66
C ASP A 117 13.77 -6.11 -16.51
N LEU A 118 13.47 -5.10 -15.67
CA LEU A 118 14.44 -4.05 -15.37
C LEU A 118 15.66 -4.58 -14.62
N ASN A 119 15.46 -5.47 -13.64
CA ASN A 119 16.56 -6.09 -12.91
C ASN A 119 17.50 -6.87 -13.84
N LEU A 120 16.95 -7.63 -14.80
CA LEU A 120 17.75 -8.35 -15.78
C LEU A 120 18.60 -7.40 -16.64
N LYS A 121 17.98 -6.34 -17.18
CA LYS A 121 18.69 -5.32 -17.98
C LYS A 121 19.79 -4.62 -17.18
N LEU A 122 19.52 -4.27 -15.92
CA LEU A 122 20.53 -3.65 -15.06
C LEU A 122 21.68 -4.61 -14.75
N SER A 123 21.39 -5.90 -14.57
CA SER A 123 22.41 -6.93 -14.35
C SER A 123 23.30 -7.11 -15.59
N GLU A 124 22.74 -7.08 -16.79
CA GLU A 124 23.49 -7.11 -18.06
C GLU A 124 24.44 -5.91 -18.18
N LEU A 125 24.06 -4.75 -17.64
CA LEU A 125 24.88 -3.55 -17.59
C LEU A 125 25.89 -3.54 -16.43
N GLY A 126 25.98 -4.62 -15.64
CA GLY A 126 26.92 -4.76 -14.53
C GLY A 126 26.45 -4.15 -13.21
N PHE A 127 25.20 -3.69 -13.10
CA PHE A 127 24.66 -3.19 -11.85
C PHE A 127 24.20 -4.33 -10.94
N LYS A 128 24.48 -4.23 -9.65
CA LYS A 128 24.17 -5.26 -8.67
C LYS A 128 22.89 -4.89 -7.89
N GLN A 129 21.84 -5.71 -8.03
CA GLN A 129 20.67 -5.68 -7.16
C GLN A 129 21.02 -6.29 -5.80
N ILE A 130 20.72 -5.57 -4.71
CA ILE A 130 21.09 -5.97 -3.34
C ILE A 130 20.01 -6.86 -2.70
N ASN A 131 18.73 -6.57 -2.91
CA ASN A 131 17.63 -7.30 -2.29
C ASN A 131 17.49 -8.70 -2.89
N LYS A 132 17.51 -9.72 -2.06
CA LYS A 132 17.26 -11.10 -2.49
C LYS A 132 15.82 -11.29 -2.99
N HIS A 133 14.87 -10.60 -2.36
CA HIS A 133 13.45 -10.63 -2.70
C HIS A 133 12.97 -9.20 -2.88
N PHE A 134 12.18 -8.96 -3.91
CA PHE A 134 11.57 -7.67 -4.21
C PHE A 134 10.21 -7.88 -4.90
N PHE A 135 9.37 -6.88 -4.86
CA PHE A 135 8.11 -6.86 -5.60
C PHE A 135 8.17 -5.85 -6.74
N ASP A 136 8.29 -4.58 -6.42
CA ASP A 136 8.23 -3.46 -7.36
C ASP A 136 9.38 -2.47 -7.19
N THR A 137 10.21 -2.66 -6.19
CA THR A 137 11.31 -1.76 -5.86
C THR A 137 12.63 -2.52 -5.89
N LEU A 138 13.53 -2.05 -6.75
CA LEU A 138 14.90 -2.54 -6.85
C LEU A 138 15.82 -1.66 -6.03
N GLN A 139 16.77 -2.26 -5.33
CA GLN A 139 17.82 -1.56 -4.61
C GLN A 139 19.16 -1.88 -5.27
N ILE A 140 19.75 -0.89 -5.92
CA ILE A 140 20.93 -1.05 -6.76
C ILE A 140 22.13 -0.40 -6.11
N GLN A 141 23.23 -1.14 -6.01
CA GLN A 141 24.50 -0.62 -5.57
C GLN A 141 25.21 0.09 -6.72
N THR A 142 25.58 1.37 -6.53
CA THR A 142 26.22 2.18 -7.58
C THR A 142 26.84 3.46 -7.03
N ASN A 143 27.65 4.12 -7.84
CA ASN A 143 28.10 5.48 -7.55
C ASN A 143 26.97 6.47 -7.79
N ILE A 144 26.46 7.06 -6.72
CA ILE A 144 25.29 7.93 -6.77
C ILE A 144 25.55 9.25 -7.48
N LEU A 145 26.73 9.85 -7.31
CA LEU A 145 26.98 11.23 -7.76
C LEU A 145 26.71 11.41 -9.25
N GLU A 146 27.21 10.49 -10.06
CA GLU A 146 27.03 10.54 -11.50
C GLU A 146 25.60 10.22 -11.93
N ILE A 147 25.00 9.15 -11.35
CA ILE A 147 23.62 8.75 -11.66
C ILE A 147 22.64 9.83 -11.24
N LYS A 148 22.82 10.43 -10.06
CA LYS A 148 21.96 11.51 -9.59
C LYS A 148 21.98 12.71 -10.55
N LYS A 149 23.17 13.13 -10.97
CA LYS A 149 23.31 14.23 -11.95
C LYS A 149 22.56 13.92 -13.26
N GLN A 150 22.73 12.71 -13.79
CA GLN A 150 22.05 12.30 -15.02
C GLN A 150 20.54 12.16 -14.85
N ALA A 151 20.09 11.64 -13.72
CA ALA A 151 18.67 11.52 -13.39
C ALA A 151 18.00 12.88 -13.29
N GLU A 152 18.62 13.84 -12.59
CA GLU A 152 18.11 15.21 -12.46
C GLU A 152 18.01 15.92 -13.81
N LEU A 153 19.02 15.79 -14.68
CA LEU A 153 18.97 16.30 -16.06
C LEU A 153 17.80 15.73 -16.86
N LYS A 154 17.45 14.47 -16.64
CA LYS A 154 16.32 13.79 -17.28
C LYS A 154 15.00 13.95 -16.51
N LYS A 155 14.96 14.77 -15.44
CA LYS A 155 13.80 14.97 -14.56
C LYS A 155 13.27 13.67 -13.94
N VAL A 156 14.17 12.77 -13.59
CA VAL A 156 13.89 11.51 -12.89
C VAL A 156 14.42 11.61 -11.46
N ASN A 157 13.56 11.32 -10.48
CA ASN A 157 13.94 11.26 -9.08
C ASN A 157 13.98 9.80 -8.62
N PHE A 158 15.12 9.41 -8.03
CA PHE A 158 15.26 8.16 -7.31
C PHE A 158 15.29 8.42 -5.80
N TYR A 159 15.04 7.38 -5.01
CA TYR A 159 15.30 7.42 -3.59
C TYR A 159 16.75 6.98 -3.33
N TYR A 160 17.48 7.77 -2.56
CA TYR A 160 18.90 7.54 -2.23
C TYR A 160 19.02 7.29 -0.72
N PRO A 161 18.97 6.02 -0.27
CA PRO A 161 19.05 5.69 1.16
C PRO A 161 20.42 5.98 1.78
N ASP A 162 21.46 5.90 0.99
CA ASP A 162 22.86 6.18 1.40
C ASP A 162 23.67 6.68 0.20
N GLN A 163 25.00 6.81 0.34
CA GLN A 163 25.91 7.36 -0.69
C GLN A 163 26.22 6.39 -1.85
N ASN A 164 25.86 5.12 -1.73
CA ASN A 164 26.22 4.08 -2.69
C ASN A 164 25.03 3.27 -3.19
N THR A 165 23.81 3.68 -2.85
CA THR A 165 22.62 2.89 -3.12
C THR A 165 21.50 3.77 -3.68
N ILE A 166 20.84 3.29 -4.72
CA ILE A 166 19.59 3.87 -5.25
C ILE A 166 18.46 2.87 -5.14
N CYS A 167 17.25 3.37 -4.88
CA CYS A 167 16.02 2.60 -4.97
C CYS A 167 15.20 3.07 -6.16
N ILE A 168 14.80 2.12 -7.00
CA ILE A 168 13.98 2.34 -8.20
C ILE A 168 12.64 1.64 -7.98
N SER A 169 11.59 2.43 -7.83
CA SER A 169 10.23 1.90 -7.64
C SER A 169 9.42 2.01 -8.93
N LEU A 170 8.72 0.94 -9.26
CA LEU A 170 7.86 0.85 -10.44
C LEU A 170 6.38 0.81 -10.05
N ASN A 171 5.54 1.27 -10.94
CA ASN A 171 4.10 1.23 -10.79
C ASN A 171 3.42 0.85 -12.11
N GLU A 172 2.09 0.87 -12.13
CA GLU A 172 1.29 0.57 -13.32
C GLU A 172 1.56 1.52 -14.49
N ALA A 173 1.86 2.78 -14.20
CA ALA A 173 2.15 3.81 -15.20
C ALA A 173 3.61 3.78 -15.71
N SER A 174 4.49 3.01 -15.07
CA SER A 174 5.88 2.88 -15.51
C SER A 174 5.94 2.19 -16.86
N THR A 175 6.61 2.83 -17.83
CA THR A 175 6.85 2.27 -19.16
C THR A 175 8.32 1.89 -19.28
N VAL A 176 8.60 0.67 -19.71
CA VAL A 176 9.95 0.23 -20.11
C VAL A 176 10.05 0.44 -21.62
N LYS A 177 10.74 1.50 -22.03
CA LYS A 177 11.09 1.74 -23.43
C LYS A 177 12.41 1.07 -23.75
#